data_5e830b2dfdd45228c0a79dc6efa60342
#
_entry.id   5e830b2dfdd45228c0a79dc6efa60342
#
_cell.length_a   1.000
_cell.length_b   1.000
_cell.length_c   1.000
_cell.angle_alpha   90.00
_cell.angle_beta   90.00
_cell.angle_gamma   90.00
#
_symmetry.space_group_name_H-M   'P 1'
#
loop_
_entity.id
_entity.type
_entity.pdbx_description
1 polymer ?
#
loop_
_entity_poly.entity_id
_entity_poly.type
_entity_poly.pdbx_seq_one_letter_code
_entity_poly.pdbx_strand_id
1 'polypeptide(L)'
;MTPQDFIAKWRTVELKERTASQSHFNDLCRLLEILDPVTADPKGTWFTFEKGAGKTSGGDGWADVWRENCFAWEYKGKRKDLDQAFLQLQQYAIALDNPPLLIVSDMDRIRIHTNWTNTVHKIYTINLEDLTDAANRDLLRNAFLDPERLKPEKTRQLLTEEAAEQFAGLAQRLRERGHDAEQVAHFVNRLVFCMFAEDVGLLPNKMFERMLKHCHQTPADFEPHARTLFGAMKTGGMVGFEKVDWFNGGLFDNDHAFPLLKPDVEDLIAAAKLDWSDVDPSILGTLFERGLDPSKRSQLGAHYTDRDKIMQIVNPAIVEPLMAEWAGVKAQIVELLDNAPKETKDRLLRGAELAAKTKAHNAAEALHRVFLERLKAFRVLDPACGSGNFLYLALLELKNI
;
A
#
# COMPACT_ATOMS: atom_id res chain seq x y z
N MET A 1 17.72 2.23 -31.92
CA MET A 1 17.96 0.83 -31.49
C MET A 1 16.71 0.04 -31.76
N THR A 2 16.79 -1.11 -32.43
CA THR A 2 15.59 -1.95 -32.65
C THR A 2 15.25 -2.74 -31.35
N PRO A 3 14.00 -3.16 -31.18
CA PRO A 3 13.64 -4.04 -30.05
C PRO A 3 14.45 -5.33 -29.99
N GLN A 4 14.72 -5.92 -31.15
CA GLN A 4 15.52 -7.15 -31.28
C GLN A 4 16.97 -6.93 -30.82
N ASP A 5 17.59 -5.80 -31.24
CA ASP A 5 18.95 -5.45 -30.80
C ASP A 5 19.04 -5.24 -29.28
N PHE A 6 18.05 -4.56 -28.71
CA PHE A 6 17.95 -4.33 -27.27
C PHE A 6 17.85 -5.66 -26.51
N ILE A 7 16.91 -6.52 -26.89
CA ILE A 7 16.69 -7.82 -26.27
C ILE A 7 17.94 -8.71 -26.39
N ALA A 8 18.54 -8.80 -27.60
CA ALA A 8 19.72 -9.60 -27.82
C ALA A 8 20.88 -9.17 -26.95
N LYS A 9 21.08 -7.85 -26.78
CA LYS A 9 22.11 -7.29 -25.92
C LYS A 9 21.86 -7.64 -24.45
N TRP A 10 20.69 -7.29 -23.92
CA TRP A 10 20.45 -7.34 -22.48
C TRP A 10 20.13 -8.74 -21.95
N ARG A 11 19.72 -9.68 -22.81
CA ARG A 11 19.58 -11.09 -22.46
C ARG A 11 20.89 -11.71 -21.97
N THR A 12 22.01 -11.34 -22.55
CA THR A 12 23.33 -11.94 -22.31
C THR A 12 24.16 -11.20 -21.25
N VAL A 13 23.72 -10.01 -20.83
CA VAL A 13 24.48 -9.20 -19.86
C VAL A 13 24.28 -9.77 -18.45
N GLU A 14 25.40 -10.12 -17.79
CA GLU A 14 25.47 -10.58 -16.39
C GLU A 14 26.28 -9.61 -15.49
N LEU A 15 26.36 -8.34 -15.89
CA LEU A 15 27.09 -7.32 -15.13
C LEU A 15 26.39 -7.00 -13.81
N LYS A 16 27.19 -6.53 -12.82
CA LYS A 16 26.64 -6.01 -11.56
C LYS A 16 25.72 -4.81 -11.83
N GLU A 17 24.66 -4.70 -11.05
CA GLU A 17 23.65 -3.65 -11.09
C GLU A 17 24.23 -2.25 -11.34
N ARG A 18 25.15 -1.81 -10.47
CA ARG A 18 25.78 -0.48 -10.54
C ARG A 18 26.53 -0.20 -11.85
N THR A 19 27.00 -1.24 -12.54
CA THR A 19 27.75 -1.08 -13.79
C THR A 19 26.84 -1.07 -15.00
N ALA A 20 25.70 -1.72 -14.91
CA ALA A 20 24.79 -1.95 -16.03
C ALA A 20 23.59 -1.00 -16.06
N SER A 21 23.13 -0.50 -14.91
CA SER A 21 21.88 0.28 -14.79
C SER A 21 21.82 1.50 -15.70
N GLN A 22 22.82 2.37 -15.67
CA GLN A 22 22.85 3.57 -16.51
C GLN A 22 22.93 3.23 -18.01
N SER A 23 23.72 2.20 -18.37
CA SER A 23 23.83 1.75 -19.75
C SER A 23 22.50 1.15 -20.26
N HIS A 24 21.84 0.35 -19.42
CA HIS A 24 20.51 -0.20 -19.72
C HIS A 24 19.49 0.92 -19.90
N PHE A 25 19.46 1.88 -19.01
CA PHE A 25 18.52 2.99 -19.06
C PHE A 25 18.73 3.85 -20.33
N ASN A 26 19.98 4.15 -20.69
CA ASN A 26 20.30 4.90 -21.90
C ASN A 26 19.91 4.14 -23.17
N ASP A 27 20.12 2.82 -23.22
CA ASP A 27 19.65 2.01 -24.34
C ASP A 27 18.12 1.93 -24.40
N LEU A 28 17.44 1.88 -23.24
CA LEU A 28 16.00 1.96 -23.17
C LEU A 28 15.48 3.29 -23.73
N CYS A 29 16.12 4.41 -23.37
CA CYS A 29 15.80 5.72 -23.94
C CYS A 29 15.95 5.72 -25.48
N ARG A 30 17.03 5.10 -26.01
CA ARG A 30 17.22 4.97 -27.46
C ARG A 30 16.18 4.08 -28.13
N LEU A 31 15.76 2.99 -27.46
CA LEU A 31 14.69 2.10 -27.93
C LEU A 31 13.35 2.85 -28.02
N LEU A 32 13.06 3.68 -27.01
CA LEU A 32 11.83 4.45 -26.91
C LEU A 32 11.87 5.79 -27.69
N GLU A 33 13.01 6.11 -28.32
CA GLU A 33 13.24 7.39 -29.03
C GLU A 33 13.05 8.60 -28.10
N ILE A 34 13.58 8.50 -26.88
CA ILE A 34 13.54 9.55 -25.84
C ILE A 34 14.99 9.97 -25.55
N LEU A 35 15.19 11.24 -25.25
CA LEU A 35 16.51 11.72 -24.81
C LEU A 35 16.86 11.14 -23.43
N ASP A 36 18.11 10.70 -23.27
CA ASP A 36 18.64 10.26 -21.98
C ASP A 36 18.80 11.43 -21.00
N PRO A 37 18.93 11.17 -19.68
CA PRO A 37 18.99 12.21 -18.66
C PRO A 37 20.07 13.27 -18.94
N VAL A 38 21.28 12.87 -19.32
CA VAL A 38 22.42 13.77 -19.53
C VAL A 38 22.18 14.69 -20.75
N THR A 39 21.56 14.13 -21.79
CA THR A 39 21.25 14.89 -23.01
C THR A 39 20.02 15.80 -22.81
N ALA A 40 19.01 15.36 -22.07
CA ALA A 40 17.77 16.09 -21.85
C ALA A 40 17.94 17.20 -20.81
N ASP A 41 18.68 16.93 -19.73
CA ASP A 41 18.91 17.85 -18.60
C ASP A 41 20.37 17.81 -18.15
N PRO A 42 21.26 18.52 -18.84
CA PRO A 42 22.70 18.57 -18.49
C PRO A 42 22.98 19.09 -17.07
N LYS A 43 22.02 19.74 -16.42
CA LYS A 43 22.16 20.26 -15.04
C LYS A 43 21.59 19.30 -13.99
N GLY A 44 20.84 18.27 -14.38
CA GLY A 44 20.22 17.30 -13.47
C GLY A 44 19.14 17.90 -12.56
N THR A 45 18.43 18.92 -13.05
CA THR A 45 17.40 19.63 -12.28
C THR A 45 16.06 18.88 -12.25
N TRP A 46 15.64 18.34 -13.39
CA TRP A 46 14.35 17.67 -13.55
C TRP A 46 14.45 16.25 -14.11
N PHE A 47 15.60 15.82 -14.63
CA PHE A 47 15.83 14.45 -15.12
C PHE A 47 17.28 14.05 -14.88
N THR A 48 17.51 13.12 -13.94
CA THR A 48 18.88 12.80 -13.50
C THR A 48 19.04 11.36 -13.06
N PHE A 49 20.28 10.89 -13.14
CA PHE A 49 20.73 9.69 -12.45
C PHE A 49 21.10 10.00 -10.98
N GLU A 50 20.97 8.99 -10.13
CA GLU A 50 21.40 9.04 -8.71
C GLU A 50 20.81 10.26 -7.95
N LYS A 51 19.49 10.47 -8.04
CA LYS A 51 18.79 11.52 -7.28
C LYS A 51 18.84 11.18 -5.79
N GLY A 52 19.55 11.98 -5.03
CA GLY A 52 19.61 11.85 -3.57
C GLY A 52 18.27 12.15 -2.90
N ALA A 53 17.87 11.33 -1.96
CA ALA A 53 16.63 11.46 -1.19
C ALA A 53 16.87 11.01 0.26
N GLY A 54 16.37 11.77 1.23
CA GLY A 54 16.34 11.34 2.64
C GLY A 54 15.27 10.28 2.86
N LYS A 55 15.59 9.19 3.53
CA LYS A 55 14.61 8.16 3.89
C LYS A 55 13.70 8.64 5.01
N THR A 56 12.42 8.31 4.93
CA THR A 56 11.46 8.53 6.03
C THR A 56 11.86 7.78 7.32
N SER A 57 12.60 6.69 7.20
CA SER A 57 13.14 5.90 8.32
C SER A 57 14.51 6.38 8.85
N GLY A 58 15.04 7.48 8.30
CA GLY A 58 16.40 8.00 8.60
C GLY A 58 17.48 7.41 7.69
N GLY A 59 18.49 8.22 7.34
CA GLY A 59 19.59 7.89 6.43
C GLY A 59 19.35 8.36 4.99
N ASP A 60 20.43 8.31 4.19
CA ASP A 60 20.38 8.71 2.80
C ASP A 60 19.96 7.54 1.90
N GLY A 61 19.20 7.84 0.86
CA GLY A 61 18.83 6.94 -0.22
C GLY A 61 18.98 7.64 -1.55
N TRP A 62 19.00 6.89 -2.63
CA TRP A 62 19.05 7.44 -3.98
C TRP A 62 18.09 6.64 -4.85
N ALA A 63 17.31 7.34 -5.70
CA ALA A 63 16.72 6.70 -6.86
C ALA A 63 17.78 6.63 -7.96
N ASP A 64 17.94 5.48 -8.59
CA ASP A 64 18.91 5.30 -9.68
C ASP A 64 18.63 6.24 -10.86
N VAL A 65 17.34 6.49 -11.15
CA VAL A 65 16.89 7.51 -12.10
C VAL A 65 15.65 8.20 -11.55
N TRP A 66 15.60 9.51 -11.71
CA TRP A 66 14.43 10.31 -11.35
C TRP A 66 14.08 11.30 -12.46
N ARG A 67 12.81 11.41 -12.75
CA ARG A 67 12.26 12.42 -13.65
C ARG A 67 11.07 13.10 -12.97
N GLU A 68 11.20 14.41 -12.81
CA GLU A 68 10.22 15.28 -12.17
C GLU A 68 8.83 15.08 -12.77
N ASN A 69 7.80 14.96 -11.92
CA ASN A 69 6.40 14.77 -12.29
C ASN A 69 6.13 13.51 -13.15
N CYS A 70 7.10 12.60 -13.28
CA CYS A 70 6.93 11.36 -14.04
C CYS A 70 7.19 10.13 -13.19
N PHE A 71 8.44 9.90 -12.78
CA PHE A 71 8.78 8.68 -12.06
C PHE A 71 10.04 8.80 -11.19
N ALA A 72 10.12 7.90 -10.22
CA ALA A 72 11.36 7.45 -9.61
C ALA A 72 11.61 5.99 -10.02
N TRP A 73 12.85 5.66 -10.35
CA TRP A 73 13.25 4.35 -10.85
C TRP A 73 14.38 3.76 -10.02
N GLU A 74 14.22 2.51 -9.62
CA GLU A 74 15.21 1.73 -8.88
C GLU A 74 15.59 0.48 -9.67
N TYR A 75 16.88 0.23 -9.81
CA TYR A 75 17.40 -1.00 -10.39
C TYR A 75 17.76 -2.01 -9.30
N LYS A 76 17.70 -3.27 -9.65
CA LYS A 76 18.24 -4.40 -8.87
C LYS A 76 18.98 -5.35 -9.80
N GLY A 77 19.90 -6.11 -9.23
CA GLY A 77 20.57 -7.19 -9.96
C GLY A 77 19.58 -8.22 -10.48
N LYS A 78 19.91 -8.87 -11.59
CA LYS A 78 19.04 -9.86 -12.25
C LYS A 78 18.46 -10.89 -11.28
N ARG A 79 17.19 -11.19 -11.42
CA ARG A 79 16.42 -12.17 -10.62
C ARG A 79 16.30 -11.81 -9.13
N LYS A 80 16.56 -10.57 -8.76
CA LYS A 80 16.32 -10.10 -7.39
C LYS A 80 14.84 -9.81 -7.16
N ASP A 81 14.50 -9.69 -5.89
CA ASP A 81 13.13 -9.41 -5.45
C ASP A 81 12.78 -7.94 -5.76
N LEU A 82 11.86 -7.75 -6.72
CA LEU A 82 11.38 -6.43 -7.12
C LEU A 82 10.35 -5.86 -6.12
N ASP A 83 9.72 -6.70 -5.30
CA ASP A 83 8.79 -6.22 -4.27
C ASP A 83 9.57 -5.52 -3.14
N GLN A 84 10.70 -6.08 -2.74
CA GLN A 84 11.62 -5.39 -1.82
C GLN A 84 12.18 -4.08 -2.40
N ALA A 85 12.50 -4.05 -3.70
CA ALA A 85 12.94 -2.83 -4.37
C ALA A 85 11.85 -1.75 -4.35
N PHE A 86 10.60 -2.14 -4.59
CA PHE A 86 9.46 -1.23 -4.54
C PHE A 86 9.25 -0.67 -3.12
N LEU A 87 9.25 -1.52 -2.09
CA LEU A 87 9.16 -1.08 -0.70
C LEU A 87 10.29 -0.10 -0.32
N GLN A 88 11.48 -0.34 -0.83
CA GLN A 88 12.60 0.59 -0.64
C GLN A 88 12.35 1.93 -1.32
N LEU A 89 11.89 1.93 -2.58
CA LEU A 89 11.62 3.15 -3.35
C LEU A 89 10.48 3.98 -2.74
N GLN A 90 9.45 3.31 -2.19
CA GLN A 90 8.37 3.98 -1.46
C GLN A 90 8.85 4.81 -0.26
N GLN A 91 9.90 4.36 0.44
CA GLN A 91 10.43 5.08 1.60
C GLN A 91 11.03 6.45 1.25
N TYR A 92 11.41 6.67 0.01
CA TYR A 92 11.92 7.97 -0.45
C TYR A 92 10.98 8.71 -1.39
N ALA A 93 9.82 8.17 -1.70
CA ALA A 93 8.90 8.80 -2.65
C ALA A 93 8.57 10.25 -2.27
N ILE A 94 8.34 10.53 -0.98
CA ILE A 94 8.07 11.90 -0.48
C ILE A 94 9.25 12.83 -0.73
N ALA A 95 10.48 12.37 -0.48
CA ALA A 95 11.69 13.17 -0.70
C ALA A 95 12.03 13.36 -2.20
N LEU A 96 11.35 12.63 -3.08
CA LEU A 96 11.43 12.73 -4.53
C LEU A 96 10.20 13.44 -5.14
N ASP A 97 9.52 14.28 -4.36
CA ASP A 97 8.31 15.01 -4.73
C ASP A 97 7.12 14.11 -5.09
N ASN A 98 7.08 12.90 -4.48
CA ASN A 98 6.01 11.92 -4.64
C ASN A 98 5.61 11.67 -6.10
N PRO A 99 6.51 11.16 -6.94
CA PRO A 99 6.26 11.02 -8.37
C PRO A 99 5.08 10.06 -8.64
N PRO A 100 4.30 10.29 -9.70
CA PRO A 100 3.11 9.49 -10.02
C PRO A 100 3.39 8.02 -10.35
N LEU A 101 4.63 7.69 -10.70
CA LEU A 101 5.05 6.31 -10.96
C LEU A 101 6.30 5.96 -10.16
N LEU A 102 6.29 4.77 -9.57
CA LEU A 102 7.45 4.14 -8.95
C LEU A 102 7.82 2.91 -9.79
N ILE A 103 9.00 2.92 -10.37
CA ILE A 103 9.42 1.89 -11.33
C ILE A 103 10.59 1.09 -10.74
N VAL A 104 10.50 -0.21 -10.81
CA VAL A 104 11.57 -1.12 -10.38
C VAL A 104 11.94 -2.07 -11.50
N SER A 105 13.23 -2.34 -11.68
CA SER A 105 13.71 -3.20 -12.76
C SER A 105 14.92 -4.04 -12.34
N ASP A 106 14.95 -5.29 -12.81
CA ASP A 106 16.13 -6.16 -12.75
C ASP A 106 16.79 -6.37 -14.13
N MET A 107 16.50 -5.48 -15.10
CA MET A 107 16.91 -5.50 -16.52
C MET A 107 16.24 -6.60 -17.35
N ASP A 108 15.78 -7.71 -16.76
CA ASP A 108 14.96 -8.73 -17.42
C ASP A 108 13.47 -8.42 -17.31
N ARG A 109 13.08 -7.63 -16.29
CA ARG A 109 11.70 -7.21 -16.02
C ARG A 109 11.67 -5.75 -15.60
N ILE A 110 10.63 -5.05 -16.02
CA ILE A 110 10.30 -3.70 -15.60
C ILE A 110 8.90 -3.75 -14.98
N ARG A 111 8.77 -3.30 -13.72
CA ARG A 111 7.48 -3.14 -13.06
C ARG A 111 7.22 -1.66 -12.82
N ILE A 112 6.10 -1.17 -13.32
CA ILE A 112 5.62 0.19 -13.14
C ILE A 112 4.48 0.15 -12.14
N HIS A 113 4.67 0.76 -10.99
CA HIS A 113 3.68 0.90 -9.93
C HIS A 113 3.08 2.29 -10.00
N THR A 114 1.75 2.39 -10.04
CA THR A 114 1.06 3.69 -9.97
C THR A 114 1.07 4.21 -8.54
N ASN A 115 1.30 5.53 -8.37
CA ASN A 115 1.47 6.16 -7.06
C ASN A 115 0.61 7.43 -6.89
N TRP A 116 -0.48 7.56 -7.65
CA TRP A 116 -1.43 8.66 -7.44
C TRP A 116 -2.20 8.49 -6.15
N THR A 117 -2.35 9.58 -5.44
CA THR A 117 -3.18 9.63 -4.24
C THR A 117 -4.64 9.34 -4.60
N ASN A 118 -5.32 8.53 -3.80
CA ASN A 118 -6.75 8.26 -3.93
C ASN A 118 -7.17 7.44 -5.17
N THR A 119 -6.23 6.80 -5.88
CA THR A 119 -6.51 5.83 -6.93
C THR A 119 -6.15 4.42 -6.45
N VAL A 120 -6.69 3.41 -7.13
CA VAL A 120 -6.25 2.02 -6.93
C VAL A 120 -4.79 1.88 -7.35
N HIS A 121 -4.04 1.05 -6.63
CA HIS A 121 -2.68 0.70 -7.02
C HIS A 121 -2.72 -0.26 -8.21
N LYS A 122 -2.06 0.09 -9.31
CA LYS A 122 -1.95 -0.76 -10.49
C LYS A 122 -0.50 -1.05 -10.80
N ILE A 123 -0.21 -2.31 -11.12
CA ILE A 123 1.12 -2.76 -11.49
C ILE A 123 1.11 -3.19 -12.95
N TYR A 124 2.00 -2.60 -13.75
CA TYR A 124 2.28 -3.05 -15.10
C TYR A 124 3.62 -3.79 -15.09
N THR A 125 3.64 -5.03 -15.56
CA THR A 125 4.87 -5.82 -15.67
C THR A 125 5.20 -6.05 -17.13
N ILE A 126 6.41 -5.71 -17.53
CA ILE A 126 6.94 -5.87 -18.87
C ILE A 126 8.21 -6.69 -18.77
N ASN A 127 8.23 -7.88 -19.35
CA ASN A 127 9.45 -8.68 -19.45
C ASN A 127 10.30 -8.21 -20.64
N LEU A 128 11.55 -8.58 -20.67
CA LEU A 128 12.49 -8.18 -21.71
C LEU A 128 11.95 -8.52 -23.12
N GLU A 129 11.38 -9.71 -23.29
CA GLU A 129 10.83 -10.19 -24.56
C GLU A 129 9.56 -9.43 -24.99
N ASP A 130 8.79 -8.92 -24.02
CA ASP A 130 7.55 -8.19 -24.27
C ASP A 130 7.79 -6.84 -24.93
N LEU A 131 9.04 -6.36 -24.96
CA LEU A 131 9.44 -5.13 -25.66
C LEU A 131 9.38 -5.24 -27.20
N THR A 132 9.18 -6.43 -27.75
CA THR A 132 8.84 -6.60 -29.18
C THR A 132 7.46 -6.05 -29.51
N ASP A 133 6.53 -6.02 -28.55
CA ASP A 133 5.19 -5.46 -28.72
C ASP A 133 5.23 -3.92 -28.65
N ALA A 134 4.60 -3.26 -29.62
CA ALA A 134 4.49 -1.81 -29.67
C ALA A 134 3.71 -1.26 -28.47
N ALA A 135 2.66 -1.96 -28.01
CA ALA A 135 1.84 -1.52 -26.88
C ALA A 135 2.66 -1.41 -25.60
N ASN A 136 3.59 -2.35 -25.34
CA ASN A 136 4.47 -2.30 -24.17
C ASN A 136 5.50 -1.16 -24.26
N ARG A 137 6.00 -0.87 -25.47
CA ARG A 137 6.88 0.29 -25.67
C ARG A 137 6.13 1.61 -25.52
N ASP A 138 4.88 1.69 -25.99
CA ASP A 138 4.04 2.87 -25.82
C ASP A 138 3.65 3.09 -24.35
N LEU A 139 3.42 2.02 -23.60
CA LEU A 139 3.20 2.08 -22.15
C LEU A 139 4.44 2.66 -21.44
N LEU A 140 5.64 2.19 -21.75
CA LEU A 140 6.87 2.76 -21.23
C LEU A 140 7.06 4.21 -21.68
N ARG A 141 6.81 4.52 -22.96
CA ARG A 141 6.91 5.89 -23.48
C ARG A 141 5.97 6.85 -22.72
N ASN A 142 4.74 6.40 -22.43
CA ASN A 142 3.80 7.16 -21.62
C ASN A 142 4.31 7.37 -20.20
N ALA A 143 4.95 6.37 -19.57
CA ALA A 143 5.56 6.55 -18.24
C ALA A 143 6.61 7.66 -18.23
N PHE A 144 7.35 7.85 -19.33
CA PHE A 144 8.34 8.91 -19.45
C PHE A 144 7.71 10.29 -19.78
N LEU A 145 6.77 10.34 -20.72
CA LEU A 145 6.35 11.60 -21.35
C LEU A 145 4.98 12.10 -20.91
N ASP A 146 4.08 11.19 -20.55
CA ASP A 146 2.68 11.49 -20.21
C ASP A 146 2.15 10.44 -19.22
N PRO A 147 2.65 10.44 -17.97
CA PRO A 147 2.27 9.45 -16.96
C PRO A 147 0.76 9.46 -16.64
N GLU A 148 0.05 10.58 -16.86
CA GLU A 148 -1.40 10.65 -16.61
C GLU A 148 -2.20 9.61 -17.41
N ARG A 149 -1.69 9.14 -18.55
CA ARG A 149 -2.30 8.04 -19.31
C ARG A 149 -2.26 6.68 -18.61
N LEU A 150 -1.39 6.54 -17.61
CA LEU A 150 -1.29 5.33 -16.81
C LEU A 150 -2.11 5.42 -15.52
N LYS A 151 -2.71 6.58 -15.27
CA LYS A 151 -3.52 6.81 -14.07
C LYS A 151 -4.74 5.90 -14.08
N PRO A 152 -4.96 5.11 -13.03
CA PRO A 152 -6.15 4.30 -12.92
C PRO A 152 -7.41 5.16 -12.86
N GLU A 153 -8.42 4.82 -13.65
CA GLU A 153 -9.71 5.51 -13.64
C GLU A 153 -10.49 5.23 -12.35
N LYS A 154 -10.27 4.04 -11.76
CA LYS A 154 -10.92 3.64 -10.50
C LYS A 154 -10.26 4.32 -9.31
N THR A 155 -11.10 4.97 -8.51
CA THR A 155 -10.70 5.45 -7.18
C THR A 155 -10.85 4.34 -6.14
N ARG A 156 -10.13 4.45 -5.02
CA ARG A 156 -10.34 3.55 -3.86
C ARG A 156 -11.79 3.60 -3.36
N GLN A 157 -12.42 4.76 -3.43
CA GLN A 157 -13.81 4.91 -3.06
C GLN A 157 -14.73 4.10 -3.96
N LEU A 158 -14.57 4.19 -5.29
CA LEU A 158 -15.39 3.43 -6.24
C LEU A 158 -15.20 1.92 -6.05
N LEU A 159 -13.95 1.47 -5.85
CA LEU A 159 -13.67 0.06 -5.54
C LEU A 159 -14.39 -0.38 -4.25
N THR A 160 -14.35 0.47 -3.23
CA THR A 160 -15.02 0.24 -1.95
C THR A 160 -16.53 0.15 -2.10
N GLU A 161 -17.13 1.00 -2.92
CA GLU A 161 -18.58 0.99 -3.23
C GLU A 161 -18.98 -0.27 -4.01
N GLU A 162 -18.21 -0.67 -5.01
CA GLU A 162 -18.46 -1.93 -5.76
C GLU A 162 -18.40 -3.16 -4.84
N ALA A 163 -17.39 -3.23 -3.97
CA ALA A 163 -17.28 -4.30 -2.98
C ALA A 163 -18.50 -4.32 -2.04
N ALA A 164 -18.89 -3.15 -1.53
CA ALA A 164 -20.05 -3.02 -0.64
C ALA A 164 -21.35 -3.50 -1.28
N GLU A 165 -21.56 -3.21 -2.55
CA GLU A 165 -22.77 -3.60 -3.28
C GLU A 165 -22.87 -5.13 -3.43
N GLN A 166 -21.77 -5.80 -3.79
CA GLN A 166 -21.74 -7.26 -3.91
C GLN A 166 -22.07 -7.96 -2.59
N PHE A 167 -21.48 -7.51 -1.49
CA PHE A 167 -21.75 -8.09 -0.17
C PHE A 167 -23.14 -7.75 0.37
N ALA A 168 -23.69 -6.57 0.07
CA ALA A 168 -25.06 -6.23 0.39
C ALA A 168 -26.05 -7.17 -0.31
N GLY A 169 -25.81 -7.51 -1.58
CA GLY A 169 -26.59 -8.49 -2.31
C GLY A 169 -26.56 -9.89 -1.68
N LEU A 170 -25.36 -10.37 -1.30
CA LEU A 170 -25.22 -11.64 -0.58
C LEU A 170 -25.99 -11.63 0.76
N ALA A 171 -25.80 -10.57 1.56
CA ALA A 171 -26.48 -10.42 2.84
C ALA A 171 -28.01 -10.45 2.69
N GLN A 172 -28.54 -9.77 1.66
CA GLN A 172 -29.96 -9.77 1.36
C GLN A 172 -30.47 -11.18 1.04
N ARG A 173 -29.82 -11.92 0.14
CA ARG A 173 -30.21 -13.29 -0.23
C ARG A 173 -30.17 -14.25 0.96
N LEU A 174 -29.19 -14.13 1.85
CA LEU A 174 -29.12 -14.94 3.07
C LEU A 174 -30.31 -14.65 4.00
N ARG A 175 -30.68 -13.39 4.18
CA ARG A 175 -31.87 -13.00 4.97
C ARG A 175 -33.18 -13.49 4.36
N GLU A 176 -33.31 -13.41 3.04
CA GLU A 176 -34.47 -13.93 2.30
C GLU A 176 -34.63 -15.46 2.46
N ARG A 177 -33.51 -16.18 2.72
CA ARG A 177 -33.53 -17.61 3.08
C ARG A 177 -33.89 -17.85 4.55
N GLY A 178 -34.18 -16.80 5.34
CA GLY A 178 -34.63 -16.90 6.72
C GLY A 178 -33.54 -16.88 7.77
N HIS A 179 -32.28 -16.57 7.40
CA HIS A 179 -31.19 -16.43 8.35
C HIS A 179 -31.29 -15.14 9.14
N ASP A 180 -30.85 -15.19 10.42
CA ASP A 180 -30.86 -14.04 11.31
C ASP A 180 -29.94 -12.91 10.81
N ALA A 181 -30.43 -11.67 10.86
CA ALA A 181 -29.76 -10.51 10.27
C ALA A 181 -28.40 -10.19 10.93
N GLU A 182 -28.28 -10.38 12.25
CA GLU A 182 -27.03 -10.13 12.99
C GLU A 182 -25.99 -11.19 12.64
N GLN A 183 -26.39 -12.46 12.60
CA GLN A 183 -25.50 -13.55 12.19
C GLN A 183 -25.06 -13.41 10.73
N VAL A 184 -25.94 -12.98 9.83
CA VAL A 184 -25.61 -12.69 8.43
C VAL A 184 -24.60 -11.55 8.34
N ALA A 185 -24.77 -10.46 9.07
CA ALA A 185 -23.82 -9.34 9.08
C ALA A 185 -22.44 -9.78 9.60
N HIS A 186 -22.39 -10.56 10.68
CA HIS A 186 -21.15 -11.14 11.20
C HIS A 186 -20.46 -12.05 10.19
N PHE A 187 -21.20 -12.91 9.51
CA PHE A 187 -20.68 -13.80 8.51
C PHE A 187 -20.09 -13.04 7.32
N VAL A 188 -20.82 -12.06 6.80
CA VAL A 188 -20.34 -11.20 5.69
C VAL A 188 -19.05 -10.48 6.07
N ASN A 189 -18.97 -9.93 7.27
CA ASN A 189 -17.75 -9.29 7.74
C ASN A 189 -16.55 -10.23 7.80
N ARG A 190 -16.75 -11.52 8.15
CA ARG A 190 -15.69 -12.54 8.11
C ARG A 190 -15.20 -12.80 6.68
N LEU A 191 -16.11 -12.86 5.71
CA LEU A 191 -15.75 -13.05 4.32
C LEU A 191 -14.91 -11.88 3.79
N VAL A 192 -15.35 -10.66 4.06
CA VAL A 192 -14.61 -9.42 3.72
C VAL A 192 -13.24 -9.42 4.37
N PHE A 193 -13.17 -9.76 5.67
CA PHE A 193 -11.89 -9.84 6.36
C PHE A 193 -10.95 -10.90 5.76
N CYS A 194 -11.47 -12.06 5.34
CA CYS A 194 -10.65 -13.10 4.70
C CYS A 194 -10.04 -12.60 3.38
N MET A 195 -10.80 -11.85 2.56
CA MET A 195 -10.30 -11.27 1.32
C MET A 195 -9.20 -10.23 1.59
N PHE A 196 -9.44 -9.32 2.53
CA PHE A 196 -8.43 -8.36 2.97
C PHE A 196 -7.18 -9.06 3.52
N ALA A 197 -7.36 -10.02 4.45
CA ALA A 197 -6.24 -10.75 5.07
C ALA A 197 -5.38 -11.50 4.05
N GLU A 198 -6.00 -12.00 2.97
CA GLU A 198 -5.30 -12.66 1.88
C GLU A 198 -4.45 -11.69 1.06
N ASP A 199 -4.99 -10.52 0.71
CA ASP A 199 -4.30 -9.55 -0.14
C ASP A 199 -3.18 -8.80 0.60
N VAL A 200 -3.31 -8.64 1.93
CA VAL A 200 -2.22 -8.09 2.76
C VAL A 200 -1.24 -9.16 3.25
N GLY A 201 -1.36 -10.42 2.81
CA GLY A 201 -0.43 -11.50 3.11
C GLY A 201 -0.58 -12.13 4.50
N LEU A 202 -1.69 -11.89 5.22
CA LEU A 202 -2.00 -12.52 6.50
C LEU A 202 -2.57 -13.94 6.33
N LEU A 203 -3.22 -14.24 5.19
CA LEU A 203 -3.56 -15.59 4.78
C LEU A 203 -2.61 -16.05 3.67
N PRO A 204 -2.03 -17.27 3.78
CA PRO A 204 -1.01 -17.72 2.84
C PRO A 204 -1.60 -18.16 1.49
N ASN A 205 -0.82 -17.97 0.43
CA ASN A 205 -0.97 -18.62 -0.87
C ASN A 205 -2.37 -18.53 -1.50
N LYS A 206 -3.04 -17.40 -1.38
CA LYS A 206 -4.40 -17.22 -1.90
C LYS A 206 -5.36 -18.35 -1.43
N MET A 207 -5.27 -18.68 -0.14
CA MET A 207 -6.01 -19.78 0.49
C MET A 207 -7.51 -19.61 0.36
N PHE A 208 -8.02 -18.41 0.61
CA PHE A 208 -9.47 -18.14 0.57
C PHE A 208 -9.98 -18.17 -0.87
N GLU A 209 -9.28 -17.57 -1.81
CA GLU A 209 -9.63 -17.60 -3.24
C GLU A 209 -9.63 -19.05 -3.77
N ARG A 210 -8.64 -19.87 -3.38
CA ARG A 210 -8.59 -21.30 -3.75
C ARG A 210 -9.76 -22.07 -3.17
N MET A 211 -10.16 -21.80 -1.93
CA MET A 211 -11.34 -22.38 -1.29
C MET A 211 -12.60 -22.02 -2.09
N LEU A 212 -12.78 -20.77 -2.46
CA LEU A 212 -13.93 -20.33 -3.26
C LEU A 212 -13.97 -21.04 -4.63
N LYS A 213 -12.83 -21.15 -5.32
CA LYS A 213 -12.72 -21.86 -6.61
C LYS A 213 -13.09 -23.35 -6.48
N HIS A 214 -12.69 -24.01 -5.40
CA HIS A 214 -13.12 -25.37 -5.10
C HIS A 214 -14.63 -25.45 -4.88
N CYS A 215 -15.18 -24.60 -4.03
CA CYS A 215 -16.60 -24.55 -3.70
C CYS A 215 -17.50 -24.14 -4.88
N HIS A 216 -16.96 -23.49 -5.90
CA HIS A 216 -17.72 -23.23 -7.13
C HIS A 216 -18.14 -24.51 -7.84
N GLN A 217 -17.34 -25.59 -7.75
CA GLN A 217 -17.68 -26.91 -8.30
C GLN A 217 -18.64 -27.66 -7.37
N THR A 218 -18.45 -27.51 -6.07
CA THR A 218 -19.19 -28.19 -5.00
C THR A 218 -19.62 -27.19 -3.93
N PRO A 219 -20.72 -26.42 -4.15
CA PRO A 219 -21.14 -25.37 -3.20
C PRO A 219 -21.43 -25.88 -1.80
N ALA A 220 -21.85 -27.17 -1.65
CA ALA A 220 -22.10 -27.79 -0.36
C ALA A 220 -20.86 -27.88 0.55
N ASP A 221 -19.65 -27.82 -0.02
CA ASP A 221 -18.40 -27.86 0.73
C ASP A 221 -18.03 -26.50 1.34
N PHE A 222 -18.73 -25.44 0.96
CA PHE A 222 -18.38 -24.10 1.42
C PHE A 222 -18.49 -23.95 2.94
N GLU A 223 -19.64 -24.31 3.52
CA GLU A 223 -19.86 -24.18 4.97
C GLU A 223 -18.80 -24.91 5.80
N PRO A 224 -18.52 -26.23 5.59
CA PRO A 224 -17.50 -26.92 6.35
C PRO A 224 -16.09 -26.36 6.17
N HIS A 225 -15.72 -25.92 4.97
CA HIS A 225 -14.42 -25.30 4.73
C HIS A 225 -14.30 -23.92 5.38
N ALA A 226 -15.33 -23.09 5.28
CA ALA A 226 -15.37 -21.79 5.92
C ALA A 226 -15.29 -21.90 7.46
N ARG A 227 -16.01 -22.85 8.06
CA ARG A 227 -15.94 -23.14 9.50
C ARG A 227 -14.52 -23.59 9.93
N THR A 228 -13.88 -24.42 9.13
CA THR A 228 -12.51 -24.85 9.39
C THR A 228 -11.54 -23.66 9.36
N LEU A 229 -11.66 -22.78 8.36
CA LEU A 229 -10.84 -21.59 8.26
C LEU A 229 -11.10 -20.63 9.43
N PHE A 230 -12.36 -20.30 9.74
CA PHE A 230 -12.72 -19.41 10.84
C PHE A 230 -12.27 -19.96 12.20
N GLY A 231 -12.37 -21.29 12.40
CA GLY A 231 -11.84 -21.95 13.59
C GLY A 231 -10.32 -21.80 13.71
N ALA A 232 -9.59 -21.95 12.62
CA ALA A 232 -8.15 -21.70 12.59
C ALA A 232 -7.79 -20.23 12.84
N MET A 233 -8.57 -19.30 12.33
CA MET A 233 -8.38 -17.87 12.60
C MET A 233 -8.66 -17.50 14.06
N LYS A 234 -9.57 -18.21 14.72
CA LYS A 234 -9.89 -18.02 16.15
C LYS A 234 -8.74 -18.41 17.09
N THR A 235 -8.05 -19.50 16.81
CA THR A 235 -7.08 -20.09 17.76
C THR A 235 -5.67 -20.23 17.22
N GLY A 236 -5.48 -19.94 15.94
CA GLY A 236 -4.33 -20.40 15.17
C GLY A 236 -4.46 -21.87 14.83
N GLY A 237 -3.82 -22.34 13.79
CA GLY A 237 -3.85 -23.74 13.42
C GLY A 237 -3.44 -24.03 11.99
N MET A 238 -3.75 -25.26 11.55
CA MET A 238 -3.49 -25.71 10.18
C MET A 238 -4.78 -25.82 9.39
N VAL A 239 -4.80 -25.28 8.18
CA VAL A 239 -5.87 -25.49 7.20
C VAL A 239 -5.24 -26.20 6.01
N GLY A 240 -5.56 -27.47 5.84
CA GLY A 240 -4.80 -28.35 4.96
C GLY A 240 -3.35 -28.45 5.43
N PHE A 241 -2.41 -28.03 4.59
CA PHE A 241 -0.97 -28.05 4.88
C PHE A 241 -0.41 -26.63 5.19
N GLU A 242 -1.26 -25.63 5.34
CA GLU A 242 -0.86 -24.25 5.51
C GLU A 242 -1.20 -23.76 6.91
N LYS A 243 -0.27 -23.04 7.51
CA LYS A 243 -0.46 -22.44 8.84
C LYS A 243 -1.26 -21.16 8.72
N VAL A 244 -2.29 -21.03 9.54
CA VAL A 244 -3.05 -19.78 9.75
C VAL A 244 -2.73 -19.31 11.16
N ASP A 245 -2.33 -18.06 11.29
CA ASP A 245 -2.06 -17.45 12.60
C ASP A 245 -3.36 -17.05 13.28
N TRP A 246 -3.31 -16.88 14.59
CA TRP A 246 -4.43 -16.39 15.39
C TRP A 246 -4.69 -14.91 15.11
N PHE A 247 -5.96 -14.57 14.93
CA PHE A 247 -6.42 -13.19 14.71
C PHE A 247 -7.10 -12.65 15.98
N ASN A 248 -6.62 -11.52 16.48
CA ASN A 248 -7.15 -10.86 17.65
C ASN A 248 -8.49 -10.16 17.33
N GLY A 249 -9.43 -10.20 18.29
CA GLY A 249 -10.72 -9.52 18.20
C GLY A 249 -11.91 -10.46 18.08
N GLY A 250 -13.11 -9.96 18.36
CA GLY A 250 -14.33 -10.76 18.46
C GLY A 250 -14.91 -11.30 17.15
N LEU A 251 -14.32 -10.95 15.99
CA LEU A 251 -14.86 -11.33 14.69
C LEU A 251 -14.91 -12.85 14.49
N PHE A 252 -13.95 -13.60 15.06
CA PHE A 252 -13.83 -15.05 14.96
C PHE A 252 -14.11 -15.78 16.29
N ASP A 253 -14.82 -15.16 17.25
CA ASP A 253 -15.17 -15.80 18.53
C ASP A 253 -16.00 -17.08 18.37
N ASN A 254 -16.68 -17.24 17.25
CA ASN A 254 -17.30 -18.48 16.80
C ASN A 254 -16.92 -18.76 15.34
N ASP A 255 -17.11 -19.99 14.90
CA ASP A 255 -16.80 -20.49 13.55
C ASP A 255 -18.04 -20.55 12.65
N HIS A 256 -19.15 -19.93 13.04
CA HIS A 256 -20.42 -20.04 12.31
C HIS A 256 -20.30 -19.59 10.86
N ALA A 257 -20.74 -20.40 9.94
CA ALA A 257 -20.84 -20.10 8.51
C ALA A 257 -22.18 -20.58 7.97
N PHE A 258 -22.65 -19.96 6.88
CA PHE A 258 -23.87 -20.37 6.20
C PHE A 258 -23.56 -21.19 4.96
N PRO A 259 -24.46 -22.16 4.61
CA PRO A 259 -24.40 -22.81 3.32
C PRO A 259 -24.65 -21.77 2.22
N LEU A 260 -23.84 -21.82 1.18
CA LEU A 260 -23.96 -20.95 0.01
C LEU A 260 -24.45 -21.73 -1.21
N LEU A 261 -25.20 -21.03 -2.05
CA LEU A 261 -25.57 -21.53 -3.36
C LEU A 261 -24.51 -21.12 -4.41
N LYS A 262 -24.51 -21.78 -5.55
CA LYS A 262 -23.54 -21.51 -6.62
C LYS A 262 -23.47 -20.03 -7.03
N PRO A 263 -24.59 -19.29 -7.20
CA PRO A 263 -24.51 -17.85 -7.49
C PRO A 263 -23.83 -17.01 -6.39
N ASP A 264 -24.01 -17.41 -5.11
CA ASP A 264 -23.35 -16.71 -4.00
C ASP A 264 -21.83 -16.91 -4.05
N VAL A 265 -21.38 -18.12 -4.41
CA VAL A 265 -19.94 -18.40 -4.58
C VAL A 265 -19.36 -17.68 -5.80
N GLU A 266 -20.14 -17.54 -6.88
CA GLU A 266 -19.74 -16.78 -8.06
C GLU A 266 -19.53 -15.30 -7.74
N ASP A 267 -20.44 -14.70 -6.98
CA ASP A 267 -20.28 -13.31 -6.51
C ASP A 267 -19.05 -13.14 -5.60
N LEU A 268 -18.81 -14.09 -4.70
CA LEU A 268 -17.61 -14.06 -3.86
C LEU A 268 -16.31 -14.22 -4.66
N ILE A 269 -16.30 -15.05 -5.71
CA ILE A 269 -15.14 -15.14 -6.62
C ILE A 269 -14.94 -13.84 -7.40
N ALA A 270 -16.02 -13.16 -7.78
CA ALA A 270 -15.93 -11.86 -8.43
C ALA A 270 -15.38 -10.80 -7.46
N ALA A 271 -15.84 -10.80 -6.21
CA ALA A 271 -15.33 -9.93 -5.15
C ALA A 271 -13.86 -10.20 -4.82
N ALA A 272 -13.43 -11.48 -4.78
CA ALA A 272 -12.03 -11.87 -4.50
C ALA A 272 -11.04 -11.46 -5.61
N LYS A 273 -11.51 -11.00 -6.78
CA LYS A 273 -10.65 -10.44 -7.84
C LYS A 273 -10.33 -8.97 -7.65
N LEU A 274 -11.02 -8.29 -6.74
CA LEU A 274 -10.71 -6.91 -6.37
C LEU A 274 -9.41 -6.90 -5.56
N ASP A 275 -8.67 -5.80 -5.62
CA ASP A 275 -7.51 -5.61 -4.75
C ASP A 275 -7.97 -5.06 -3.39
N TRP A 276 -8.10 -5.96 -2.42
CA TRP A 276 -8.57 -5.62 -1.07
C TRP A 276 -7.54 -4.85 -0.25
N SER A 277 -6.29 -4.82 -0.65
CA SER A 277 -5.28 -3.96 0.00
C SER A 277 -5.55 -2.48 -0.25
N ASP A 278 -6.27 -2.15 -1.32
CA ASP A 278 -6.71 -0.80 -1.68
C ASP A 278 -8.12 -0.45 -1.19
N VAL A 279 -8.88 -1.42 -0.66
CA VAL A 279 -10.22 -1.17 -0.09
C VAL A 279 -10.07 -0.49 1.27
N ASP A 280 -10.84 0.58 1.50
CA ASP A 280 -10.86 1.27 2.80
C ASP A 280 -11.49 0.36 3.87
N PRO A 281 -10.78 0.01 4.97
CA PRO A 281 -11.33 -0.81 6.04
C PRO A 281 -12.61 -0.28 6.67
N SER A 282 -12.90 1.01 6.54
CA SER A 282 -14.16 1.61 7.00
C SER A 282 -15.41 1.03 6.30
N ILE A 283 -15.22 0.37 5.15
CA ILE A 283 -16.31 -0.36 4.47
C ILE A 283 -16.97 -1.42 5.36
N LEU A 284 -16.22 -2.02 6.31
CA LEU A 284 -16.76 -3.00 7.25
C LEU A 284 -17.94 -2.43 8.03
N GLY A 285 -17.83 -1.15 8.46
CA GLY A 285 -18.94 -0.44 9.12
C GLY A 285 -20.15 -0.25 8.21
N THR A 286 -19.91 0.13 6.94
CA THR A 286 -20.97 0.29 5.94
C THR A 286 -21.65 -1.04 5.62
N LEU A 287 -20.88 -2.10 5.47
CA LEU A 287 -21.42 -3.45 5.21
C LEU A 287 -22.23 -3.98 6.40
N PHE A 288 -21.75 -3.73 7.62
CA PHE A 288 -22.50 -4.08 8.84
C PHE A 288 -23.84 -3.33 8.87
N GLU A 289 -23.84 -2.03 8.64
CA GLU A 289 -25.07 -1.23 8.58
C GLU A 289 -26.03 -1.72 7.49
N ARG A 290 -25.55 -1.95 6.27
CA ARG A 290 -26.39 -2.45 5.16
C ARG A 290 -26.85 -3.89 5.38
N GLY A 291 -26.09 -4.69 6.11
CA GLY A 291 -26.46 -6.04 6.51
C GLY A 291 -27.60 -6.09 7.54
N LEU A 292 -27.78 -5.03 8.34
CA LEU A 292 -28.85 -4.94 9.32
C LEU A 292 -30.19 -4.69 8.66
N ASP A 293 -31.27 -5.14 9.35
CA ASP A 293 -32.65 -4.82 9.00
C ASP A 293 -32.88 -3.29 9.04
N PRO A 294 -33.45 -2.69 7.98
CA PRO A 294 -33.73 -1.25 7.96
C PRO A 294 -34.50 -0.73 9.17
N SER A 295 -35.39 -1.55 9.75
CA SER A 295 -36.15 -1.20 10.94
C SER A 295 -35.31 -1.16 12.20
N LYS A 296 -34.24 -1.94 12.29
CA LYS A 296 -33.29 -1.99 13.42
C LYS A 296 -32.17 -0.97 13.30
N ARG A 297 -31.86 -0.47 12.11
CA ARG A 297 -30.80 0.56 11.90
C ARG A 297 -31.05 1.80 12.73
N SER A 298 -32.29 2.31 12.74
CA SER A 298 -32.64 3.51 13.48
C SER A 298 -32.63 3.31 15.01
N GLN A 299 -32.92 2.09 15.47
CA GLN A 299 -32.94 1.75 16.90
C GLN A 299 -31.52 1.59 17.49
N LEU A 300 -30.58 1.11 16.68
CA LEU A 300 -29.19 0.90 17.09
C LEU A 300 -28.30 2.13 16.88
N GLY A 301 -28.84 3.22 16.29
CA GLY A 301 -28.03 4.39 15.93
C GLY A 301 -26.89 4.05 14.94
N ALA A 302 -27.03 2.91 14.24
CA ALA A 302 -26.03 2.40 13.30
C ALA A 302 -26.10 3.18 11.98
N HIS A 303 -25.68 4.45 12.02
CA HIS A 303 -25.48 5.26 10.83
C HIS A 303 -23.98 5.35 10.58
N TYR A 304 -23.57 4.86 9.43
CA TYR A 304 -22.21 5.06 8.96
C TYR A 304 -21.96 6.54 8.73
N THR A 305 -20.93 7.06 9.36
CA THR A 305 -20.50 8.44 9.15
C THR A 305 -19.39 8.43 8.12
N ASP A 306 -19.60 9.17 7.04
CA ASP A 306 -18.65 9.33 5.94
C ASP A 306 -17.30 9.85 6.44
N ARG A 307 -16.20 9.37 5.82
CA ARG A 307 -14.82 9.73 6.16
C ARG A 307 -14.64 11.25 6.23
N ASP A 308 -15.15 11.99 5.25
CA ASP A 308 -14.97 13.45 5.19
C ASP A 308 -15.62 14.15 6.40
N LYS A 309 -16.76 13.65 6.87
CA LYS A 309 -17.43 14.15 8.06
C LYS A 309 -16.68 13.79 9.34
N ILE A 310 -16.11 12.58 9.41
CA ILE A 310 -15.28 12.17 10.53
C ILE A 310 -14.03 13.06 10.61
N MET A 311 -13.40 13.33 9.48
CA MET A 311 -12.19 14.16 9.42
C MET A 311 -12.46 15.63 9.83
N GLN A 312 -13.68 16.14 9.68
CA GLN A 312 -14.06 17.47 10.20
C GLN A 312 -13.98 17.54 11.74
N ILE A 313 -13.99 16.40 12.41
CA ILE A 313 -13.83 16.32 13.88
C ILE A 313 -12.40 15.89 14.24
N VAL A 314 -11.86 14.87 13.54
CA VAL A 314 -10.52 14.32 13.81
C VAL A 314 -9.43 15.36 13.55
N ASN A 315 -9.53 16.12 12.46
CA ASN A 315 -8.54 17.13 12.12
C ASN A 315 -8.37 18.19 13.24
N PRO A 316 -9.40 18.96 13.62
CA PRO A 316 -9.23 20.02 14.62
C PRO A 316 -9.01 19.47 16.03
N ALA A 317 -9.52 18.28 16.36
CA ALA A 317 -9.40 17.71 17.69
C ALA A 317 -8.09 16.97 17.97
N ILE A 318 -7.48 16.38 16.93
CA ILE A 318 -6.33 15.48 17.07
C ILE A 318 -5.15 15.95 16.20
N VAL A 319 -5.38 16.08 14.89
CA VAL A 319 -4.28 16.30 13.92
C VAL A 319 -3.65 17.68 14.11
N GLU A 320 -4.44 18.74 14.05
CA GLU A 320 -3.95 20.11 14.12
C GLU A 320 -3.16 20.40 15.42
N PRO A 321 -3.67 20.02 16.63
CA PRO A 321 -2.91 20.23 17.84
C PRO A 321 -1.57 19.48 17.88
N LEU A 322 -1.56 18.22 17.46
CA LEU A 322 -0.33 17.40 17.44
C LEU A 322 0.67 17.86 16.38
N MET A 323 0.19 18.31 15.21
CA MET A 323 1.04 18.92 14.20
C MET A 323 1.64 20.23 14.67
N ALA A 324 0.93 21.03 15.45
CA ALA A 324 1.47 22.24 16.07
C ALA A 324 2.54 21.90 17.12
N GLU A 325 2.31 20.87 17.98
CA GLU A 325 3.32 20.34 18.90
C GLU A 325 4.57 19.87 18.11
N TRP A 326 4.37 19.09 17.05
CA TRP A 326 5.44 18.61 16.20
C TRP A 326 6.23 19.74 15.53
N ALA A 327 5.56 20.76 15.01
CA ALA A 327 6.23 21.92 14.41
C ALA A 327 7.21 22.58 15.39
N GLY A 328 6.82 22.71 16.67
CA GLY A 328 7.68 23.22 17.74
C GLY A 328 8.90 22.31 18.02
N VAL A 329 8.69 21.01 18.11
CA VAL A 329 9.79 20.04 18.30
C VAL A 329 10.70 20.01 17.09
N LYS A 330 10.15 20.01 15.88
CA LYS A 330 10.92 20.05 14.64
C LYS A 330 11.80 21.28 14.54
N ALA A 331 11.29 22.45 14.92
CA ALA A 331 12.07 23.69 14.93
C ALA A 331 13.28 23.60 15.88
N GLN A 332 13.11 23.03 17.08
CA GLN A 332 14.21 22.80 18.02
C GLN A 332 15.25 21.80 17.47
N ILE A 333 14.80 20.72 16.83
CA ILE A 333 15.68 19.73 16.17
C ILE A 333 16.51 20.40 15.08
N VAL A 334 15.87 21.17 14.20
CA VAL A 334 16.54 21.91 13.12
C VAL A 334 17.58 22.89 13.69
N GLU A 335 17.23 23.65 14.70
CA GLU A 335 18.14 24.60 15.36
C GLU A 335 19.39 23.90 15.93
N LEU A 336 19.20 22.75 16.61
CA LEU A 336 20.31 21.95 17.15
C LEU A 336 21.25 21.43 16.04
N LEU A 337 20.67 20.95 14.93
CA LEU A 337 21.45 20.41 13.83
C LEU A 337 22.12 21.49 12.98
N ASP A 338 21.49 22.65 12.81
CA ASP A 338 22.06 23.78 12.06
C ASP A 338 23.20 24.46 12.82
N ASN A 339 23.10 24.53 14.14
CA ASN A 339 24.16 25.06 14.99
C ASN A 339 25.32 24.05 15.22
N ALA A 340 25.16 22.78 14.83
CA ALA A 340 26.20 21.79 14.93
C ALA A 340 27.32 22.00 13.90
N PRO A 341 28.60 21.70 14.25
CA PRO A 341 29.69 21.75 13.28
C PRO A 341 29.41 20.85 12.07
N LYS A 342 29.58 21.41 10.85
CA LYS A 342 29.32 20.69 9.58
C LYS A 342 30.67 20.26 8.94
N GLU A 343 30.68 19.02 8.44
CA GLU A 343 31.79 18.54 7.60
C GLU A 343 31.67 19.13 6.20
N THR A 344 32.83 19.43 5.60
CA THR A 344 32.90 19.85 4.20
C THR A 344 33.80 18.88 3.43
N LYS A 345 33.76 18.91 2.09
CA LYS A 345 34.58 18.02 1.24
C LYS A 345 36.08 18.09 1.58
N ASP A 346 36.54 19.24 2.05
CA ASP A 346 37.96 19.50 2.32
C ASP A 346 38.32 19.48 3.81
N ARG A 347 37.32 19.31 4.71
CA ARG A 347 37.55 19.36 6.16
C ARG A 347 36.71 18.36 6.93
N LEU A 348 37.35 17.35 7.49
CA LEU A 348 36.77 16.41 8.45
C LEU A 348 36.81 16.99 9.87
N LEU A 349 35.73 16.82 10.62
CA LEU A 349 35.66 17.21 12.02
C LEU A 349 36.49 16.26 12.89
N ARG A 350 37.20 16.83 13.89
CA ARG A 350 38.04 16.06 14.85
C ARG A 350 37.88 16.60 16.26
N GLY A 351 38.16 15.76 17.24
CA GLY A 351 38.20 16.15 18.65
C GLY A 351 36.91 16.82 19.13
N ALA A 352 37.02 18.04 19.65
CA ALA A 352 35.90 18.78 20.23
C ALA A 352 34.78 19.08 19.26
N GLU A 353 35.05 19.30 17.96
CA GLU A 353 34.03 19.59 16.96
C GLU A 353 33.19 18.32 16.65
N LEU A 354 33.82 17.16 16.55
CA LEU A 354 33.14 15.88 16.38
C LEU A 354 32.26 15.56 17.60
N ALA A 355 32.80 15.80 18.81
CA ALA A 355 32.03 15.63 20.03
C ALA A 355 30.81 16.58 20.11
N ALA A 356 30.96 17.84 19.65
CA ALA A 356 29.85 18.80 19.58
C ALA A 356 28.77 18.36 18.59
N LYS A 357 29.15 17.87 17.39
CA LYS A 357 28.24 17.31 16.39
C LYS A 357 27.46 16.13 16.95
N THR A 358 28.17 15.18 17.60
CA THR A 358 27.55 14.00 18.21
C THR A 358 26.57 14.39 19.32
N LYS A 359 26.94 15.38 20.16
CA LYS A 359 26.08 15.88 21.22
C LYS A 359 24.78 16.50 20.65
N ALA A 360 24.89 17.29 19.60
CA ALA A 360 23.74 17.91 18.93
C ALA A 360 22.80 16.83 18.32
N HIS A 361 23.38 15.80 17.68
CA HIS A 361 22.61 14.68 17.12
C HIS A 361 21.87 13.90 18.20
N ASN A 362 22.55 13.55 19.29
CA ASN A 362 21.93 12.82 20.40
C ASN A 362 20.81 13.65 21.06
N ALA A 363 20.97 14.99 21.15
CA ALA A 363 19.92 15.86 21.67
C ALA A 363 18.72 15.92 20.72
N ALA A 364 18.94 15.99 19.42
CA ALA A 364 17.89 15.95 18.39
C ALA A 364 17.13 14.61 18.42
N GLU A 365 17.84 13.50 18.50
CA GLU A 365 17.23 12.16 18.66
C GLU A 365 16.41 12.04 19.97
N ALA A 366 16.88 12.61 21.04
CA ALA A 366 16.15 12.62 22.31
C ALA A 366 14.83 13.38 22.20
N LEU A 367 14.80 14.56 21.55
CA LEU A 367 13.57 15.32 21.29
C LEU A 367 12.59 14.53 20.41
N HIS A 368 13.07 13.93 19.34
CA HIS A 368 12.26 13.10 18.45
C HIS A 368 11.65 11.91 19.22
N ARG A 369 12.45 11.20 20.00
CA ARG A 369 11.98 10.06 20.81
C ARG A 369 10.92 10.48 21.83
N VAL A 370 11.11 11.60 22.50
CA VAL A 370 10.11 12.13 23.45
C VAL A 370 8.79 12.40 22.73
N PHE A 371 8.82 12.96 21.53
CA PHE A 371 7.60 13.19 20.77
C PHE A 371 6.94 11.87 20.33
N LEU A 372 7.70 10.88 19.89
CA LEU A 372 7.15 9.55 19.59
C LEU A 372 6.48 8.89 20.79
N GLU A 373 7.09 8.99 21.98
CA GLU A 373 6.44 8.49 23.21
C GLU A 373 5.18 9.30 23.57
N ARG A 374 5.15 10.59 23.29
CA ARG A 374 3.95 11.43 23.41
C ARG A 374 2.82 10.94 22.49
N LEU A 375 3.13 10.59 21.22
CA LEU A 375 2.15 10.02 20.29
C LEU A 375 1.65 8.66 20.76
N LYS A 376 2.54 7.76 21.19
CA LYS A 376 2.17 6.44 21.74
C LYS A 376 1.29 6.53 22.97
N ALA A 377 1.51 7.54 23.80
CA ALA A 377 0.73 7.78 25.02
C ALA A 377 -0.59 8.51 24.76
N PHE A 378 -0.82 9.03 23.55
CA PHE A 378 -2.05 9.73 23.22
C PHE A 378 -3.26 8.81 23.34
N ARG A 379 -4.35 9.31 23.93
CA ARG A 379 -5.57 8.54 24.13
C ARG A 379 -6.73 9.23 23.46
N VAL A 380 -7.46 8.47 22.67
CA VAL A 380 -8.71 8.89 22.03
C VAL A 380 -9.84 8.09 22.66
N LEU A 381 -10.87 8.76 23.13
CA LEU A 381 -12.08 8.16 23.66
C LEU A 381 -13.25 8.53 22.75
N ASP A 382 -13.91 7.51 22.23
CA ASP A 382 -15.20 7.65 21.56
C ASP A 382 -16.25 6.86 22.36
N PRO A 383 -17.10 7.55 23.14
CA PRO A 383 -18.08 6.88 24.02
C PRO A 383 -19.25 6.25 23.25
N ALA A 384 -19.36 6.50 21.94
CA ALA A 384 -20.41 5.97 21.07
C ALA A 384 -19.81 5.41 19.77
N CYS A 385 -18.69 4.69 19.89
CA CYS A 385 -17.82 4.35 18.77
C CYS A 385 -18.48 3.53 17.65
N GLY A 386 -19.60 2.88 17.89
CA GLY A 386 -20.26 2.04 16.87
C GLY A 386 -19.30 1.01 16.26
N SER A 387 -19.05 1.09 14.94
CA SER A 387 -18.08 0.27 14.22
C SER A 387 -16.61 0.68 14.44
N GLY A 388 -16.35 1.75 15.20
CA GLY A 388 -15.00 2.23 15.49
C GLY A 388 -14.39 3.11 14.41
N ASN A 389 -15.14 3.58 13.43
CA ASN A 389 -14.62 4.36 12.29
C ASN A 389 -13.89 5.64 12.72
N PHE A 390 -14.39 6.35 13.72
CA PHE A 390 -13.70 7.52 14.27
C PHE A 390 -12.36 7.14 14.90
N LEU A 391 -12.31 6.05 15.67
CA LEU A 391 -11.09 5.55 16.31
C LEU A 391 -10.09 5.05 15.26
N TYR A 392 -10.57 4.38 14.21
CA TYR A 392 -9.74 3.93 13.11
C TYR A 392 -9.07 5.10 12.38
N LEU A 393 -9.85 6.11 11.97
CA LEU A 393 -9.31 7.28 11.28
C LEU A 393 -8.39 8.11 12.19
N ALA A 394 -8.73 8.25 13.47
CA ALA A 394 -7.86 8.90 14.44
C ALA A 394 -6.51 8.16 14.59
N LEU A 395 -6.52 6.82 14.64
CA LEU A 395 -5.31 6.00 14.68
C LEU A 395 -4.48 6.14 13.40
N LEU A 396 -5.14 6.15 12.23
CA LEU A 396 -4.48 6.33 10.95
C LEU A 396 -3.74 7.68 10.90
N GLU A 397 -4.40 8.75 11.30
CA GLU A 397 -3.79 10.09 11.33
C GLU A 397 -2.67 10.20 12.37
N LEU A 398 -2.81 9.56 13.54
CA LEU A 398 -1.71 9.48 14.52
C LEU A 398 -0.47 8.77 13.98
N LYS A 399 -0.62 7.85 13.03
CA LYS A 399 0.49 7.19 12.33
C LYS A 399 1.11 8.06 11.24
N ASN A 400 0.36 9.00 10.70
CA ASN A 400 0.79 9.91 9.64
C ASN A 400 1.57 11.13 10.17
N ILE A 401 1.36 11.48 11.44
CA ILE A 401 2.13 12.51 12.16
C ILE A 401 3.54 12.05 12.44
#